data_d5ee6e88464e8260adfcca1452801755
#
_entry.id   d5ee6e88464e8260adfcca1452801755
#
_cell.length_a   1.000
_cell.length_b   1.000
_cell.length_c   1.000
_cell.angle_alpha   90.00
_cell.angle_beta   90.00
_cell.angle_gamma   90.00
#
_symmetry.space_group_name_H-M   'P 1'
#
loop_
_entity.id
_entity.type
_entity.pdbx_description
1 polymer ?
#
loop_
_entity_poly.entity_id
_entity_poly.type
_entity_poly.pdbx_seq_one_letter_code
_entity_poly.pdbx_strand_id
1 'polypeptide(L)'
;IKMNGKKEIKVASAQNKCKSKKRGKIIIFACLGAIVCLICLGLLFFLPKSKTSEKINPTGLICTYSPSQYSFDEKSVMQIDVNIDANEFKKMMGNPEKKDLHEASAKVDGKKYGKIGLRTRGNATMAKNTDMKTYRYNLELRLDAYEDDLNYNGVESINLNFSTNYTGLLNEYISYRLMKEMGIISPECTFAFVRINGVDWGLAVAVEEVDKCFLKKNY
;
A
#
# COMPACT_ATOMS: atom_id res chain seq x y z
N ILE A 1 -49.37 -73.72 -12.01
CA ILE A 1 -49.08 -72.28 -12.17
C ILE A 1 -49.51 -71.48 -10.92
N LYS A 2 -48.78 -71.60 -9.78
CA LYS A 2 -49.07 -70.82 -8.53
C LYS A 2 -47.83 -70.58 -7.68
N MET A 3 -46.69 -70.26 -8.30
CA MET A 3 -45.44 -69.99 -7.55
C MET A 3 -44.73 -68.70 -7.88
N ASN A 4 -45.25 -67.84 -8.77
CA ASN A 4 -44.54 -66.60 -9.15
C ASN A 4 -44.90 -65.36 -8.33
N GLY A 5 -46.05 -65.27 -7.71
CA GLY A 5 -46.46 -64.06 -7.01
C GLY A 5 -45.74 -63.77 -5.68
N LYS A 6 -45.30 -64.80 -4.94
CA LYS A 6 -44.58 -64.59 -3.66
C LYS A 6 -43.10 -64.11 -3.82
N LYS A 7 -42.44 -64.40 -4.95
CA LYS A 7 -41.08 -63.93 -5.21
C LYS A 7 -41.06 -62.44 -5.60
N GLU A 8 -42.00 -61.99 -6.41
CA GLU A 8 -42.08 -60.59 -6.82
C GLU A 8 -42.39 -59.63 -5.67
N ILE A 9 -43.29 -60.04 -4.75
CA ILE A 9 -43.62 -59.23 -3.56
C ILE A 9 -42.42 -59.07 -2.62
N LYS A 10 -41.58 -60.10 -2.46
CA LYS A 10 -40.37 -60.03 -1.63
C LYS A 10 -39.29 -59.13 -2.26
N VAL A 11 -39.11 -59.14 -3.61
CA VAL A 11 -38.16 -58.32 -4.30
C VAL A 11 -38.59 -56.85 -4.28
N ALA A 12 -39.86 -56.54 -4.47
CA ALA A 12 -40.40 -55.17 -4.39
C ALA A 12 -40.27 -54.58 -2.97
N SER A 13 -40.50 -55.40 -1.91
CA SER A 13 -40.33 -54.95 -0.51
C SER A 13 -38.84 -54.69 -0.16
N ALA A 14 -37.92 -55.51 -0.70
CA ALA A 14 -36.49 -55.32 -0.48
C ALA A 14 -35.94 -54.08 -1.22
N GLN A 15 -36.42 -53.81 -2.44
CA GLN A 15 -36.06 -52.59 -3.19
C GLN A 15 -36.59 -51.31 -2.51
N ASN A 16 -37.80 -51.32 -1.94
CA ASN A 16 -38.35 -50.19 -1.22
C ASN A 16 -37.60 -49.93 0.10
N LYS A 17 -37.17 -50.98 0.84
CA LYS A 17 -36.35 -50.84 2.03
C LYS A 17 -34.94 -50.29 1.74
N CYS A 18 -34.36 -50.66 0.59
CA CYS A 18 -33.04 -50.13 0.14
C CYS A 18 -33.13 -48.69 -0.26
N LYS A 19 -34.19 -48.27 -1.00
CA LYS A 19 -34.44 -46.86 -1.37
C LYS A 19 -34.70 -45.97 -0.15
N SER A 20 -35.44 -46.47 0.85
CA SER A 20 -35.67 -45.72 2.10
C SER A 20 -34.39 -45.51 2.92
N LYS A 21 -33.54 -46.57 3.00
CA LYS A 21 -32.24 -46.46 3.72
C LYS A 21 -31.23 -45.52 3.04
N LYS A 22 -31.26 -45.42 1.69
CA LYS A 22 -30.44 -44.46 0.94
C LYS A 22 -30.95 -43.02 1.10
N ARG A 23 -32.26 -42.78 1.08
CA ARG A 23 -32.87 -41.47 1.32
C ARG A 23 -32.60 -40.97 2.75
N GLY A 24 -32.66 -41.79 3.76
CA GLY A 24 -32.33 -41.45 5.15
C GLY A 24 -30.85 -41.02 5.29
N LYS A 25 -29.93 -41.73 4.67
CA LYS A 25 -28.50 -41.34 4.68
C LYS A 25 -28.23 -39.99 3.98
N ILE A 26 -28.88 -39.73 2.84
CA ILE A 26 -28.74 -38.47 2.10
C ILE A 26 -29.28 -37.28 2.94
N ILE A 27 -30.42 -37.47 3.63
CA ILE A 27 -30.99 -36.43 4.50
C ILE A 27 -30.06 -36.14 5.67
N ILE A 28 -29.47 -37.18 6.31
CA ILE A 28 -28.56 -37.02 7.44
C ILE A 28 -27.28 -36.26 7.00
N PHE A 29 -26.72 -36.57 5.81
CA PHE A 29 -25.55 -35.85 5.28
C PHE A 29 -25.88 -34.39 4.89
N ALA A 30 -27.09 -34.13 4.39
CA ALA A 30 -27.53 -32.76 4.07
C ALA A 30 -27.73 -31.95 5.37
N CYS A 31 -28.30 -32.53 6.44
CA CYS A 31 -28.45 -31.86 7.72
C CYS A 31 -27.10 -31.61 8.41
N LEU A 32 -26.15 -32.55 8.33
CA LEU A 32 -24.80 -32.37 8.87
C LEU A 32 -24.06 -31.28 8.13
N GLY A 33 -24.17 -31.20 6.78
CA GLY A 33 -23.59 -30.11 5.96
C GLY A 33 -24.16 -28.75 6.34
N ALA A 34 -25.48 -28.63 6.54
CA ALA A 34 -26.13 -27.40 6.96
C ALA A 34 -25.69 -26.93 8.35
N ILE A 35 -25.51 -27.85 9.29
CA ILE A 35 -25.02 -27.55 10.66
C ILE A 35 -23.56 -27.06 10.60
N VAL A 36 -22.70 -27.68 9.80
CA VAL A 36 -21.31 -27.24 9.62
C VAL A 36 -21.27 -25.85 8.99
N CYS A 37 -22.10 -25.57 7.99
CA CYS A 37 -22.20 -24.22 7.40
C CYS A 37 -22.67 -23.17 8.41
N LEU A 38 -23.64 -23.50 9.27
CA LEU A 38 -24.12 -22.59 10.33
C LEU A 38 -23.04 -22.33 11.38
N ILE A 39 -22.27 -23.37 11.74
CA ILE A 39 -21.13 -23.22 12.68
C ILE A 39 -20.02 -22.36 12.04
N CYS A 40 -19.69 -22.56 10.75
CA CYS A 40 -18.72 -21.74 10.05
C CYS A 40 -19.18 -20.28 9.91
N LEU A 41 -20.46 -20.03 9.61
CA LEU A 41 -21.04 -18.69 9.60
C LEU A 41 -21.02 -18.04 11.00
N GLY A 42 -21.33 -18.82 12.05
CA GLY A 42 -21.25 -18.35 13.43
C GLY A 42 -19.81 -18.01 13.85
N LEU A 43 -18.82 -18.81 13.44
CA LEU A 43 -17.40 -18.54 13.69
C LEU A 43 -16.90 -17.28 12.97
N LEU A 44 -17.41 -16.97 11.76
CA LEU A 44 -17.10 -15.72 11.07
C LEU A 44 -17.64 -14.48 11.82
N PHE A 45 -18.73 -14.59 12.55
CA PHE A 45 -19.25 -13.53 13.42
C PHE A 45 -18.49 -13.39 14.74
N PHE A 46 -17.78 -14.44 15.17
CA PHE A 46 -16.97 -14.44 16.39
C PHE A 46 -15.49 -14.18 16.17
N LEU A 47 -15.05 -13.98 14.92
CA LEU A 47 -13.70 -13.48 14.69
C LEU A 47 -13.59 -12.11 15.36
N PRO A 48 -12.63 -11.92 16.28
CA PRO A 48 -12.44 -10.62 16.90
C PRO A 48 -12.16 -9.63 15.79
N LYS A 49 -13.08 -8.66 15.58
CA LYS A 49 -12.79 -7.50 14.77
C LYS A 49 -11.49 -6.93 15.34
N SER A 50 -10.47 -6.85 14.52
CA SER A 50 -9.21 -6.23 14.88
C SER A 50 -9.55 -4.92 15.59
N LYS A 51 -9.22 -4.82 16.89
CA LYS A 51 -9.39 -3.58 17.63
C LYS A 51 -8.45 -2.58 16.99
N THR A 52 -8.99 -1.64 16.24
CA THR A 52 -8.29 -0.41 15.87
C THR A 52 -7.78 0.19 17.18
N SER A 53 -6.48 0.34 17.29
CA SER A 53 -5.86 1.00 18.43
C SER A 53 -6.28 2.47 18.38
N GLU A 54 -7.25 2.85 19.19
CA GLU A 54 -7.60 4.26 19.40
C GLU A 54 -6.45 4.91 20.17
N LYS A 55 -5.66 5.72 19.50
CA LYS A 55 -4.75 6.65 20.18
C LYS A 55 -5.54 7.91 20.51
N ILE A 56 -5.77 8.15 21.79
CA ILE A 56 -6.37 9.40 22.30
C ILE A 56 -5.31 10.47 22.21
N ASN A 57 -5.47 11.43 21.30
CA ASN A 57 -4.68 12.66 21.30
C ASN A 57 -5.08 13.54 22.47
N PRO A 58 -4.15 14.29 23.08
CA PRO A 58 -4.45 15.20 24.20
C PRO A 58 -5.45 16.31 23.85
N THR A 59 -5.78 16.50 22.57
CA THR A 59 -6.78 17.47 22.08
C THR A 59 -8.18 16.87 21.91
N GLY A 60 -8.42 15.61 22.31
CA GLY A 60 -9.75 14.97 22.23
C GLY A 60 -10.19 14.57 20.80
N LEU A 61 -9.35 14.72 19.79
CA LEU A 61 -9.62 14.25 18.43
C LEU A 61 -9.30 12.76 18.34
N ILE A 62 -10.30 11.95 18.12
CA ILE A 62 -10.15 10.50 17.85
C ILE A 62 -9.64 10.34 16.42
N CYS A 63 -8.35 10.14 16.26
CA CYS A 63 -7.79 9.70 14.98
C CYS A 63 -7.90 8.18 14.89
N THR A 64 -8.78 7.67 14.04
CA THR A 64 -8.82 6.25 13.69
C THR A 64 -7.62 5.93 12.79
N TYR A 65 -6.51 5.52 13.39
CA TYR A 65 -5.34 5.05 12.65
C TYR A 65 -5.54 3.60 12.22
N SER A 66 -5.62 3.35 10.92
CA SER A 66 -5.50 2.02 10.34
C SER A 66 -4.10 1.88 9.73
N PRO A 67 -3.17 1.13 10.35
CA PRO A 67 -1.80 1.00 9.87
C PRO A 67 -1.66 0.52 8.42
N SER A 68 -2.68 -0.17 7.90
CA SER A 68 -2.69 -0.73 6.55
C SER A 68 -2.99 0.30 5.45
N GLN A 69 -3.45 1.50 5.82
CA GLN A 69 -3.90 2.52 4.87
C GLN A 69 -2.81 3.56 4.55
N TYR A 70 -1.75 3.63 5.36
CA TYR A 70 -0.72 4.67 5.32
C TYR A 70 0.67 4.03 5.33
N SER A 71 1.07 3.35 4.26
CA SER A 71 2.41 2.79 4.19
C SER A 71 2.91 2.66 2.76
N PHE A 72 4.21 2.85 2.59
CA PHE A 72 4.89 2.43 1.38
C PHE A 72 5.02 0.90 1.36
N ASP A 73 4.93 0.30 0.16
CA ASP A 73 5.22 -1.12 0.03
C ASP A 73 6.72 -1.36 0.25
N GLU A 74 7.05 -2.05 1.33
CA GLU A 74 8.43 -2.35 1.71
C GLU A 74 9.01 -3.57 0.97
N LYS A 75 8.17 -4.30 0.24
CA LYS A 75 8.57 -5.53 -0.47
C LYS A 75 8.93 -5.29 -1.93
N SER A 76 8.62 -4.11 -2.45
CA SER A 76 8.91 -3.73 -3.84
C SER A 76 9.63 -2.39 -3.92
N VAL A 77 10.34 -2.19 -5.02
CA VAL A 77 10.90 -0.87 -5.35
C VAL A 77 9.80 -0.04 -6.01
N MET A 78 9.43 1.07 -5.37
CA MET A 78 8.42 2.01 -5.87
C MET A 78 8.81 2.51 -7.27
N GLN A 79 7.88 2.51 -8.20
CA GLN A 79 8.11 3.01 -9.56
C GLN A 79 7.52 4.41 -9.70
N ILE A 80 8.37 5.39 -9.99
CA ILE A 80 7.96 6.79 -10.13
C ILE A 80 8.34 7.30 -11.51
N ASP A 81 7.34 7.61 -12.34
CA ASP A 81 7.49 8.27 -13.61
C ASP A 81 6.99 9.72 -13.49
N VAL A 82 7.84 10.70 -13.72
CA VAL A 82 7.50 12.13 -13.69
C VAL A 82 7.58 12.69 -15.10
N ASN A 83 6.56 13.45 -15.49
CA ASN A 83 6.58 14.23 -16.74
C ASN A 83 6.43 15.70 -16.40
N ILE A 84 7.40 16.50 -16.83
CA ILE A 84 7.47 17.94 -16.62
C ILE A 84 7.81 18.62 -17.95
N ASP A 85 7.29 19.82 -18.18
CA ASP A 85 7.67 20.61 -19.36
C ASP A 85 9.19 20.82 -19.42
N ALA A 86 9.76 20.71 -20.62
CA ALA A 86 11.22 20.77 -20.80
C ALA A 86 11.84 22.11 -20.38
N ASN A 87 11.11 23.23 -20.57
CA ASN A 87 11.59 24.56 -20.16
C ASN A 87 11.50 24.72 -18.64
N GLU A 88 10.41 24.21 -18.03
CA GLU A 88 10.26 24.21 -16.56
C GLU A 88 11.34 23.34 -15.91
N PHE A 89 11.61 22.16 -16.45
CA PHE A 89 12.71 21.31 -15.99
C PHE A 89 14.06 22.01 -16.09
N LYS A 90 14.32 22.67 -17.22
CA LYS A 90 15.56 23.44 -17.40
C LYS A 90 15.68 24.60 -16.42
N LYS A 91 14.58 25.32 -16.12
CA LYS A 91 14.55 26.40 -15.11
C LYS A 91 14.86 25.83 -13.71
N MET A 92 14.21 24.74 -13.35
CA MET A 92 14.42 24.06 -12.07
C MET A 92 15.87 23.62 -11.88
N MET A 93 16.44 22.98 -12.90
CA MET A 93 17.82 22.47 -12.85
C MET A 93 18.87 23.57 -12.98
N GLY A 94 18.52 24.70 -13.59
CA GLY A 94 19.42 25.86 -13.73
C GLY A 94 19.53 26.73 -12.48
N ASN A 95 18.54 26.67 -11.58
CA ASN A 95 18.52 27.39 -10.29
C ASN A 95 18.02 26.51 -9.15
N PRO A 96 18.72 25.41 -8.86
CA PRO A 96 18.22 24.39 -7.93
C PRO A 96 18.06 24.90 -6.49
N GLU A 97 18.83 25.91 -6.09
CA GLU A 97 18.81 26.51 -4.76
C GLU A 97 17.53 27.31 -4.47
N LYS A 98 16.82 27.78 -5.50
CA LYS A 98 15.54 28.49 -5.32
C LYS A 98 14.45 27.61 -4.80
N LYS A 99 14.49 26.30 -5.12
CA LYS A 99 13.49 25.31 -4.71
C LYS A 99 12.06 25.71 -5.10
N ASP A 100 11.92 26.46 -6.22
CA ASP A 100 10.62 26.82 -6.75
C ASP A 100 9.83 25.56 -7.10
N LEU A 101 8.53 25.61 -6.88
CA LEU A 101 7.64 24.51 -7.22
C LEU A 101 7.23 24.61 -8.68
N HIS A 102 7.45 23.56 -9.46
CA HIS A 102 7.10 23.46 -10.86
C HIS A 102 5.96 22.48 -11.07
N GLU A 103 4.99 22.85 -11.94
CA GLU A 103 3.90 21.95 -12.30
C GLU A 103 4.43 20.76 -13.11
N ALA A 104 4.04 19.56 -12.72
CA ALA A 104 4.38 18.32 -13.38
C ALA A 104 3.19 17.34 -13.29
N SER A 105 3.31 16.20 -13.92
CA SER A 105 2.46 15.04 -13.68
C SER A 105 3.31 13.86 -13.26
N ALA A 106 2.72 12.93 -12.50
CA ALA A 106 3.43 11.74 -12.07
C ALA A 106 2.58 10.49 -12.20
N LYS A 107 3.28 9.36 -12.25
CA LYS A 107 2.71 8.03 -12.06
C LYS A 107 3.52 7.33 -10.99
N VAL A 108 2.87 6.95 -9.89
CA VAL A 108 3.48 6.26 -8.75
C VAL A 108 2.85 4.88 -8.65
N ASP A 109 3.63 3.82 -8.83
CA ASP A 109 3.19 2.41 -8.84
C ASP A 109 1.94 2.18 -9.70
N GLY A 110 1.87 2.81 -10.87
CA GLY A 110 0.74 2.70 -11.78
C GLY A 110 -0.38 3.71 -11.55
N LYS A 111 -0.52 4.33 -10.37
CA LYS A 111 -1.51 5.37 -10.08
C LYS A 111 -1.07 6.69 -10.70
N LYS A 112 -1.94 7.32 -11.48
CA LYS A 112 -1.65 8.58 -12.19
C LYS A 112 -2.10 9.78 -11.35
N TYR A 113 -1.26 10.82 -11.37
CA TYR A 113 -1.51 12.14 -10.78
C TYR A 113 -1.34 13.18 -11.87
N GLY A 114 -2.42 13.90 -12.19
CA GLY A 114 -2.47 14.81 -13.35
C GLY A 114 -1.68 16.10 -13.14
N LYS A 115 -1.79 16.68 -11.95
CA LYS A 115 -1.08 17.90 -11.56
C LYS A 115 -0.45 17.74 -10.20
N ILE A 116 0.86 17.78 -10.16
CA ILE A 116 1.67 17.72 -8.95
C ILE A 116 2.70 18.82 -8.94
N GLY A 117 3.23 19.15 -7.78
CA GLY A 117 4.40 20.01 -7.63
C GLY A 117 5.68 19.19 -7.62
N LEU A 118 6.64 19.58 -8.45
CA LEU A 118 8.00 19.06 -8.43
C LEU A 118 8.97 20.17 -8.07
N ARG A 119 9.91 19.93 -7.15
CA ARG A 119 11.00 20.85 -6.86
C ARG A 119 12.29 20.14 -6.47
N THR A 120 13.39 20.85 -6.57
CA THR A 120 14.66 20.43 -5.98
C THR A 120 14.64 20.57 -4.46
N ARG A 121 15.45 19.77 -3.78
CA ARG A 121 15.48 19.74 -2.32
C ARG A 121 16.91 19.54 -1.79
N GLY A 122 17.11 19.89 -0.52
CA GLY A 122 18.38 19.79 0.19
C GLY A 122 19.18 21.10 0.16
N ASN A 123 20.18 21.22 1.02
CA ASN A 123 21.12 22.34 1.06
C ASN A 123 22.55 21.81 0.87
N ALA A 124 23.05 21.04 1.83
CA ALA A 124 24.42 20.49 1.77
C ALA A 124 24.62 19.49 0.61
N THR A 125 23.63 18.64 0.33
CA THR A 125 23.67 17.71 -0.82
C THR A 125 23.64 18.44 -2.15
N MET A 126 22.92 19.55 -2.22
CA MET A 126 22.82 20.39 -3.44
C MET A 126 24.17 21.05 -3.75
N ALA A 127 24.80 21.71 -2.77
CA ALA A 127 26.12 22.31 -2.93
C ALA A 127 27.16 21.25 -3.39
N LYS A 128 27.16 20.09 -2.72
CA LYS A 128 28.06 18.99 -3.08
C LYS A 128 27.83 18.46 -4.50
N ASN A 129 26.58 18.32 -4.92
CA ASN A 129 26.25 17.87 -6.29
C ASN A 129 26.71 18.87 -7.35
N THR A 130 26.59 20.16 -7.08
CA THR A 130 27.08 21.22 -7.95
C THR A 130 28.61 21.17 -8.09
N ASP A 131 29.31 21.01 -6.97
CA ASP A 131 30.79 20.89 -6.97
C ASP A 131 31.28 19.65 -7.74
N MET A 132 30.56 18.52 -7.57
CA MET A 132 30.88 17.27 -8.27
C MET A 132 30.35 17.21 -9.71
N LYS A 133 29.63 18.22 -10.17
CA LYS A 133 29.00 18.29 -11.52
C LYS A 133 28.09 17.08 -11.82
N THR A 134 27.50 16.46 -10.81
CA THR A 134 26.64 15.28 -11.00
C THR A 134 25.23 15.67 -11.41
N TYR A 135 24.79 16.89 -11.11
CA TYR A 135 23.46 17.45 -11.43
C TYR A 135 22.25 16.58 -11.02
N ARG A 136 22.48 15.56 -10.20
CA ARG A 136 21.44 14.70 -9.68
C ARG A 136 21.00 15.20 -8.30
N TYR A 137 20.15 16.21 -8.32
CA TYR A 137 19.63 16.81 -7.11
C TYR A 137 18.54 15.92 -6.49
N ASN A 138 18.40 15.98 -5.15
CA ASN A 138 17.26 15.45 -4.47
C ASN A 138 16.01 16.22 -4.91
N LEU A 139 14.89 15.52 -4.98
CA LEU A 139 13.62 16.07 -5.46
C LEU A 139 12.55 15.88 -4.38
N GLU A 140 11.52 16.70 -4.46
CA GLU A 140 10.29 16.56 -3.70
C GLU A 140 9.11 16.52 -4.65
N LEU A 141 8.30 15.48 -4.52
CA LEU A 141 7.00 15.36 -5.18
C LEU A 141 5.92 15.80 -4.20
N ARG A 142 5.20 16.87 -4.50
CA ARG A 142 4.03 17.32 -3.77
C ARG A 142 2.78 16.95 -4.54
N LEU A 143 2.09 15.91 -4.08
CA LEU A 143 0.89 15.40 -4.75
C LEU A 143 -0.29 16.35 -4.59
N ASP A 144 -0.39 16.99 -3.43
CA ASP A 144 -1.43 17.94 -3.03
C ASP A 144 -1.20 19.40 -3.50
N ALA A 145 -0.15 19.65 -4.31
CA ALA A 145 0.28 21.01 -4.64
C ALA A 145 -0.77 21.87 -5.38
N TYR A 146 -1.64 21.24 -6.14
CA TYR A 146 -2.63 21.92 -7.00
C TYR A 146 -4.04 21.36 -6.83
N GLU A 147 -4.20 20.27 -6.11
CA GLU A 147 -5.46 19.61 -5.82
C GLU A 147 -5.42 19.05 -4.39
N ASP A 148 -6.24 19.60 -3.52
CA ASP A 148 -6.29 19.22 -2.11
C ASP A 148 -6.59 17.72 -1.94
N ASP A 149 -6.07 17.14 -0.86
CA ASP A 149 -6.27 15.74 -0.46
C ASP A 149 -5.67 14.68 -1.43
N LEU A 150 -4.98 15.07 -2.49
CA LEU A 150 -4.24 14.12 -3.32
C LEU A 150 -3.08 13.51 -2.54
N ASN A 151 -3.10 12.19 -2.44
CA ASN A 151 -2.09 11.46 -1.70
C ASN A 151 -1.80 10.08 -2.31
N TYR A 152 -0.65 9.53 -1.98
CA TYR A 152 -0.28 8.15 -2.23
C TYR A 152 -0.25 7.40 -0.89
N ASN A 153 -1.27 6.55 -0.66
CA ASN A 153 -1.43 5.80 0.59
C ASN A 153 -1.32 6.67 1.86
N GLY A 154 -1.99 7.84 1.84
CA GLY A 154 -2.00 8.79 2.96
C GLY A 154 -0.75 9.67 3.09
N VAL A 155 0.12 9.68 2.08
CA VAL A 155 1.31 10.54 1.99
C VAL A 155 1.08 11.61 0.91
N GLU A 156 1.08 12.88 1.29
CA GLU A 156 0.86 14.01 0.38
C GLU A 156 2.14 14.47 -0.30
N SER A 157 3.29 14.31 0.37
CA SER A 157 4.60 14.72 -0.16
C SER A 157 5.65 13.63 0.02
N ILE A 158 6.34 13.31 -1.08
CA ILE A 158 7.38 12.27 -1.15
C ILE A 158 8.72 12.93 -1.47
N ASN A 159 9.68 12.74 -0.57
CA ASN A 159 11.07 13.13 -0.77
C ASN A 159 11.83 12.04 -1.50
N LEU A 160 12.49 12.39 -2.58
CA LEU A 160 13.32 11.49 -3.36
C LEU A 160 14.79 11.86 -3.14
N ASN A 161 15.45 11.09 -2.28
CA ASN A 161 16.83 11.34 -1.89
C ASN A 161 17.75 10.46 -2.74
N PHE A 162 18.53 11.12 -3.61
CA PHE A 162 19.56 10.49 -4.44
C PHE A 162 20.91 10.64 -3.74
N SER A 163 21.59 9.54 -3.50
CA SER A 163 22.91 9.61 -2.91
C SER A 163 23.99 9.87 -3.95
N THR A 164 24.98 10.67 -3.58
CA THR A 164 26.21 10.86 -4.35
C THR A 164 27.20 9.71 -4.17
N ASN A 165 26.97 8.84 -3.17
CA ASN A 165 27.74 7.63 -2.91
C ASN A 165 26.81 6.46 -2.57
N TYR A 166 27.23 5.24 -2.89
CA TYR A 166 26.40 4.03 -2.76
C TYR A 166 25.98 3.73 -1.31
N THR A 167 26.77 4.12 -0.32
CA THR A 167 26.47 3.86 1.09
C THR A 167 25.40 4.78 1.66
N GLY A 168 25.20 5.98 1.08
CA GLY A 168 24.24 6.96 1.60
C GLY A 168 22.79 6.50 1.54
N LEU A 169 22.38 5.82 0.45
CA LEU A 169 21.03 5.29 0.31
C LEU A 169 20.71 4.23 1.36
N LEU A 170 21.62 3.29 1.58
CA LEU A 170 21.44 2.23 2.57
C LEU A 170 21.38 2.79 4.00
N ASN A 171 22.25 3.74 4.33
CA ASN A 171 22.27 4.33 5.67
C ASN A 171 20.93 5.00 6.01
N GLU A 172 20.39 5.78 5.09
CA GLU A 172 19.09 6.45 5.28
C GLU A 172 17.96 5.43 5.44
N TYR A 173 17.86 4.48 4.52
CA TYR A 173 16.84 3.44 4.56
C TYR A 173 16.91 2.61 5.85
N ILE A 174 18.10 2.12 6.22
CA ILE A 174 18.29 1.30 7.42
C ILE A 174 17.97 2.11 8.69
N SER A 175 18.32 3.40 8.74
CA SER A 175 18.03 4.25 9.89
C SER A 175 16.52 4.38 10.14
N TYR A 176 15.73 4.68 9.11
CA TYR A 176 14.27 4.76 9.25
C TYR A 176 13.65 3.40 9.58
N ARG A 177 14.14 2.32 8.97
CA ARG A 177 13.71 0.95 9.30
C ARG A 177 14.00 0.61 10.76
N LEU A 178 15.19 0.90 11.25
CA LEU A 178 15.56 0.63 12.64
C LEU A 178 14.69 1.43 13.60
N MET A 179 14.46 2.72 13.34
CA MET A 179 13.54 3.55 14.14
C MET A 179 12.14 2.92 14.22
N LYS A 180 11.61 2.47 13.09
CA LYS A 180 10.29 1.82 13.01
C LYS A 180 10.25 0.53 13.82
N GLU A 181 11.26 -0.35 13.70
CA GLU A 181 11.36 -1.58 14.47
C GLU A 181 11.50 -1.33 15.98
N MET A 182 12.12 -0.23 16.37
CA MET A 182 12.23 0.21 17.77
C MET A 182 10.94 0.87 18.30
N GLY A 183 9.88 0.97 17.50
CA GLY A 183 8.62 1.62 17.85
C GLY A 183 8.70 3.15 17.91
N ILE A 184 9.73 3.74 17.33
CA ILE A 184 9.85 5.20 17.22
C ILE A 184 9.02 5.68 16.03
N ILE A 185 8.19 6.72 16.25
CA ILE A 185 7.43 7.36 15.17
C ILE A 185 8.44 7.96 14.18
N SER A 186 8.40 7.44 12.95
CA SER A 186 9.31 7.83 11.88
C SER A 186 8.58 7.89 10.55
N PRO A 187 9.05 8.70 9.59
CA PRO A 187 8.50 8.74 8.24
C PRO A 187 8.50 7.38 7.56
N GLU A 188 7.52 7.13 6.70
CA GLU A 188 7.53 5.99 5.80
C GLU A 188 8.73 6.11 4.85
N CYS A 189 9.37 4.97 4.56
CA CYS A 189 10.59 4.94 3.77
C CYS A 189 10.67 3.66 2.94
N THR A 190 10.97 3.81 1.64
CA THR A 190 11.21 2.69 0.73
C THR A 190 12.22 3.08 -0.36
N PHE A 191 12.68 2.13 -1.17
CA PHE A 191 13.43 2.44 -2.37
C PHE A 191 12.50 2.81 -3.52
N ALA A 192 12.89 3.79 -4.33
CA ALA A 192 12.15 4.18 -5.52
C ALA A 192 13.07 4.23 -6.74
N PHE A 193 12.59 3.71 -7.88
CA PHE A 193 13.22 3.93 -9.17
C PHE A 193 12.50 5.06 -9.89
N VAL A 194 13.23 6.11 -10.22
CA VAL A 194 12.66 7.36 -10.73
C VAL A 194 13.04 7.55 -12.18
N ARG A 195 12.05 7.89 -13.01
CA ARG A 195 12.24 8.37 -14.39
C ARG A 195 11.66 9.76 -14.53
N ILE A 196 12.34 10.62 -15.28
CA ILE A 196 11.88 11.97 -15.60
C ILE A 196 11.84 12.14 -17.11
N ASN A 197 10.67 12.45 -17.66
CA ASN A 197 10.43 12.57 -19.09
C ASN A 197 10.90 11.33 -19.89
N GLY A 198 10.68 10.14 -19.30
CA GLY A 198 11.06 8.86 -19.90
C GLY A 198 12.56 8.51 -19.78
N VAL A 199 13.37 9.38 -19.17
CA VAL A 199 14.81 9.12 -18.94
C VAL A 199 15.01 8.61 -17.51
N ASP A 200 15.81 7.56 -17.35
CA ASP A 200 16.16 7.00 -16.06
C ASP A 200 16.93 8.01 -15.20
N TRP A 201 16.29 8.52 -14.16
CA TRP A 201 16.93 9.40 -13.20
C TRP A 201 17.72 8.62 -12.15
N GLY A 202 17.26 7.42 -11.83
CA GLY A 202 17.96 6.42 -11.04
C GLY A 202 17.25 6.03 -9.74
N LEU A 203 17.99 5.30 -8.89
CA LEU A 203 17.50 4.82 -7.61
C LEU A 203 17.60 5.92 -6.55
N ALA A 204 16.51 6.10 -5.81
CA ALA A 204 16.40 7.01 -4.67
C ALA A 204 15.90 6.26 -3.44
N VAL A 205 16.06 6.85 -2.28
CA VAL A 205 15.22 6.55 -1.11
C VAL A 205 14.04 7.51 -1.15
N ALA A 206 12.83 6.95 -1.26
CA ALA A 206 11.58 7.68 -1.12
C ALA A 206 11.23 7.76 0.36
N VAL A 207 11.08 8.96 0.88
CA VAL A 207 10.79 9.23 2.30
C VAL A 207 9.58 10.14 2.37
N GLU A 208 8.63 9.80 3.23
CA GLU A 208 7.49 10.67 3.57
C GLU A 208 7.99 12.01 4.12
N GLU A 209 7.44 13.13 3.65
CA GLU A 209 7.74 14.43 4.24
C GLU A 209 7.12 14.55 5.64
N VAL A 210 7.88 15.12 6.58
CA VAL A 210 7.38 15.42 7.92
C VAL A 210 6.62 16.75 7.86
N ASP A 211 5.42 16.69 7.36
CA ASP A 211 4.51 17.81 7.15
C ASP A 211 3.29 17.74 8.09
N LYS A 212 2.26 18.54 7.80
CA LYS A 212 1.00 18.55 8.56
C LYS A 212 0.26 17.21 8.48
N CYS A 213 0.34 16.52 7.33
CA CYS A 213 -0.28 15.22 7.14
C CYS A 213 0.39 14.16 8.00
N PHE A 214 1.73 14.12 8.02
CA PHE A 214 2.51 13.26 8.91
C PHE A 214 2.18 13.52 10.38
N LEU A 215 2.14 14.79 10.82
CA LEU A 215 1.82 15.14 12.20
C LEU A 215 0.39 14.71 12.56
N LYS A 216 -0.60 15.02 11.73
CA LYS A 216 -2.00 14.61 11.94
C LYS A 216 -2.18 13.09 12.01
N LYS A 217 -1.36 12.34 11.25
CA LYS A 217 -1.36 10.87 11.23
C LYS A 217 -0.81 10.28 12.53
N ASN A 218 0.17 10.91 13.14
CA ASN A 218 0.97 10.32 14.21
C ASN A 218 0.71 10.94 15.60
N TYR A 219 0.12 12.13 15.66
CA TYR A 219 -0.17 12.89 16.89
C TYR A 219 -1.60 13.44 16.89
#